data_e87d6c29e38d5f8a02db92fbcdaa5166
#
_entry.id   e87d6c29e38d5f8a02db92fbcdaa5166
#
_cell.length_a   1.000
_cell.length_b   1.000
_cell.length_c   1.000
_cell.angle_alpha   90.00
_cell.angle_beta   90.00
_cell.angle_gamma   90.00
#
_symmetry.space_group_name_H-M   'P 1'
#
loop_
_entity.id
_entity.type
_entity.pdbx_description
1 polymer ?
#
loop_
_entity_poly.entity_id
_entity_poly.type
_entity_poly.pdbx_seq_one_letter_code
_entity_poly.pdbx_strand_id
1 'polypeptide(L)'
;EIIIYLHNTGKNTLTGGRLKRLKKYLNNTFFLTYGDGLANVNIKKLYNFHKNNKKQVTVTAVRPAARFGVLKIVENEVTSFKEKPQVNSGWINGGFFVMEPNFLDSIKNDKTILEKEPLEKAAKKKNMQAFKHKGFWYCIDTLRDKIQIEKILKSKGKVWVN
;
A
#
# COMPACT_ATOMS: atom_id res chain seq x y z
N GLU A 1 20.98 9.72 13.25
CA GLU A 1 20.29 9.00 14.34
C GLU A 1 18.85 8.72 13.92
N ILE A 2 18.34 7.49 14.17
CA ILE A 2 16.94 7.11 13.93
C ILE A 2 16.31 6.87 15.28
N ILE A 3 15.20 7.55 15.58
CA ILE A 3 14.45 7.37 16.82
C ILE A 3 13.23 6.50 16.51
N ILE A 4 13.05 5.41 17.27
CA ILE A 4 11.94 4.48 17.12
C ILE A 4 11.02 4.58 18.34
N TYR A 5 9.74 4.85 18.11
CA TYR A 5 8.71 4.87 19.14
C TYR A 5 7.79 3.65 18.99
N LEU A 6 7.66 2.84 20.02
CA LEU A 6 6.75 1.71 20.08
C LEU A 6 5.49 2.09 20.85
N HIS A 7 4.33 2.00 20.20
CA HIS A 7 3.05 2.34 20.80
C HIS A 7 2.10 1.14 20.84
N ASN A 8 1.64 0.79 22.02
CA ASN A 8 0.55 -0.18 22.15
C ASN A 8 -0.77 0.48 21.76
N THR A 9 -1.27 0.14 20.60
CA THR A 9 -2.54 0.64 20.06
C THR A 9 -3.74 -0.27 20.38
N GLY A 10 -3.56 -1.28 21.25
CA GLY A 10 -4.61 -2.20 21.70
C GLY A 10 -4.84 -3.39 20.75
N LYS A 11 -5.08 -4.57 21.34
CA LYS A 11 -5.22 -5.84 20.62
C LYS A 11 -6.38 -5.83 19.60
N ASN A 12 -7.52 -5.27 20.00
CA ASN A 12 -8.76 -5.31 19.21
C ASN A 12 -9.04 -4.03 18.41
N THR A 13 -8.04 -3.15 18.27
CA THR A 13 -8.13 -1.92 17.50
C THR A 13 -7.86 -2.20 16.03
N LEU A 14 -8.75 -1.75 15.15
CA LEU A 14 -8.63 -1.93 13.70
C LEU A 14 -7.69 -0.88 13.06
N THR A 15 -7.35 -1.03 11.79
CA THR A 15 -6.30 -0.27 11.08
C THR A 15 -6.45 1.25 11.23
N GLY A 16 -7.64 1.80 11.00
CA GLY A 16 -7.92 3.21 11.19
C GLY A 16 -7.84 3.63 12.65
N GLY A 17 -8.41 2.84 13.57
CA GLY A 17 -8.35 3.12 15.01
C GLY A 17 -6.92 3.20 15.54
N ARG A 18 -6.02 2.31 15.08
CA ARG A 18 -4.59 2.37 15.43
C ARG A 18 -3.97 3.70 15.02
N LEU A 19 -4.25 4.12 13.80
CA LEU A 19 -3.75 5.40 13.28
C LEU A 19 -4.32 6.58 14.07
N LYS A 20 -5.62 6.56 14.39
CA LYS A 20 -6.26 7.60 15.22
C LYS A 20 -5.61 7.75 16.60
N ARG A 21 -5.25 6.65 17.26
CA ARG A 21 -4.56 6.69 18.56
C ARG A 21 -3.19 7.34 18.50
N LEU A 22 -2.56 7.37 17.32
CA LEU A 22 -1.28 8.03 17.09
C LEU A 22 -1.42 9.52 16.71
N LYS A 23 -2.63 10.06 16.56
CA LYS A 23 -2.89 11.44 16.10
C LYS A 23 -2.04 12.49 16.81
N LYS A 24 -1.85 12.38 18.13
CA LYS A 24 -1.06 13.33 18.92
C LYS A 24 0.42 13.43 18.54
N TYR A 25 0.95 12.44 17.77
CA TYR A 25 2.33 12.41 17.28
C TYR A 25 2.43 12.79 15.80
N LEU A 26 1.31 12.88 15.09
CA LEU A 26 1.24 13.06 13.64
C LEU A 26 0.77 14.48 13.29
N ASN A 27 1.56 15.48 13.68
CA ASN A 27 1.21 16.90 13.52
C ASN A 27 1.61 17.48 12.16
N ASN A 28 2.44 16.77 11.40
CA ASN A 28 2.90 17.15 10.06
C ASN A 28 2.52 16.08 9.04
N THR A 29 2.72 16.35 7.75
CA THR A 29 2.62 15.33 6.71
C THR A 29 3.45 14.11 7.10
N PHE A 30 2.87 12.92 7.05
CA PHE A 30 3.51 11.68 7.48
C PHE A 30 3.39 10.57 6.45
N PHE A 31 4.30 9.60 6.57
CA PHE A 31 4.24 8.37 5.81
C PHE A 31 3.57 7.27 6.62
N LEU A 32 2.78 6.45 5.95
CA LEU A 32 2.17 5.25 6.52
C LEU A 32 2.46 4.06 5.61
N THR A 33 2.88 2.94 6.18
CA THR A 33 3.03 1.69 5.45
C THR A 33 2.47 0.51 6.24
N TYR A 34 2.17 -0.57 5.54
CA TYR A 34 1.88 -1.86 6.15
C TYR A 34 3.19 -2.59 6.50
N GLY A 35 3.14 -3.52 7.46
CA GLY A 35 4.32 -4.26 7.91
C GLY A 35 4.74 -5.42 7.01
N ASP A 36 3.93 -5.79 6.03
CA ASP A 36 4.07 -6.95 5.15
C ASP A 36 4.42 -6.59 3.69
N GLY A 37 4.48 -5.31 3.35
CA GLY A 37 4.80 -4.81 2.02
C GLY A 37 6.28 -4.47 1.85
N LEU A 38 6.93 -5.04 0.82
CA LEU A 38 8.28 -4.68 0.38
C LEU A 38 8.23 -4.02 -1.00
N ALA A 39 8.90 -2.87 -1.17
CA ALA A 39 8.94 -2.20 -2.46
C ALA A 39 10.16 -1.27 -2.58
N ASN A 40 10.61 -1.02 -3.81
CA ASN A 40 11.62 -0.01 -4.10
C ASN A 40 10.99 1.35 -4.47
N VAL A 41 9.95 1.73 -3.75
CA VAL A 41 9.30 3.04 -3.92
C VAL A 41 10.28 4.16 -3.56
N ASN A 42 10.48 5.09 -4.49
CA ASN A 42 11.26 6.29 -4.20
C ASN A 42 10.45 7.23 -3.31
N ILE A 43 10.76 7.22 -2.02
CA ILE A 43 10.05 7.98 -0.99
C ILE A 43 10.10 9.49 -1.24
N LYS A 44 11.23 10.01 -1.72
CA LYS A 44 11.39 11.44 -2.06
C LYS A 44 10.47 11.85 -3.23
N LYS A 45 10.39 11.02 -4.28
CA LYS A 45 9.48 11.26 -5.40
C LYS A 45 8.02 11.15 -4.97
N LEU A 46 7.66 10.18 -4.13
CA LEU A 46 6.32 10.01 -3.57
C LEU A 46 5.92 11.25 -2.74
N TYR A 47 6.80 11.74 -1.86
CA TYR A 47 6.56 12.94 -1.05
C TYR A 47 6.36 14.19 -1.93
N ASN A 48 7.26 14.42 -2.88
CA ASN A 48 7.16 15.58 -3.78
C ASN A 48 5.87 15.54 -4.61
N PHE A 49 5.49 14.34 -5.10
CA PHE A 49 4.22 14.15 -5.80
C PHE A 49 3.02 14.51 -4.90
N HIS A 50 3.04 14.10 -3.64
CA HIS A 50 2.00 14.44 -2.68
C HIS A 50 1.89 15.95 -2.47
N LYS A 51 3.00 16.61 -2.19
CA LYS A 51 3.03 18.07 -1.91
C LYS A 51 2.58 18.91 -3.10
N ASN A 52 2.96 18.52 -4.32
CA ASN A 52 2.60 19.24 -5.55
C ASN A 52 1.10 19.18 -5.85
N ASN A 53 0.41 18.15 -5.43
CA ASN A 53 -1.01 17.92 -5.77
C ASN A 53 -1.99 18.31 -4.65
N LYS A 54 -1.52 18.68 -3.47
CA LYS A 54 -2.30 19.21 -2.34
C LYS A 54 -3.53 18.37 -1.96
N LYS A 55 -3.42 17.03 -2.00
CA LYS A 55 -4.47 16.10 -1.55
C LYS A 55 -4.21 15.65 -0.11
N GLN A 56 -5.27 15.24 0.60
CA GLN A 56 -5.11 14.72 1.97
C GLN A 56 -4.39 13.38 2.01
N VAL A 57 -4.54 12.56 0.96
CA VAL A 57 -3.97 11.20 0.89
C VAL A 57 -3.36 10.96 -0.47
N THR A 58 -2.13 10.47 -0.48
CA THR A 58 -1.51 9.83 -1.65
C THR A 58 -1.26 8.38 -1.33
N VAL A 59 -1.79 7.46 -2.14
CA VAL A 59 -1.50 6.03 -2.06
C VAL A 59 -0.57 5.61 -3.17
N THR A 60 0.39 4.74 -2.87
CA THR A 60 1.18 4.09 -3.91
C THR A 60 0.33 3.02 -4.59
N ALA A 61 0.07 3.22 -5.88
CA ALA A 61 -0.65 2.26 -6.70
C ALA A 61 0.32 1.34 -7.43
N VAL A 62 0.09 0.03 -7.37
CA VAL A 62 0.95 -1.00 -7.95
C VAL A 62 0.15 -1.96 -8.82
N ARG A 63 0.86 -2.69 -9.70
CA ARG A 63 0.32 -3.79 -10.49
C ARG A 63 1.10 -5.06 -10.14
N PRO A 64 0.61 -5.87 -9.19
CA PRO A 64 1.29 -7.12 -8.85
C PRO A 64 1.22 -8.12 -9.99
N ALA A 65 2.13 -9.08 -10.02
CA ALA A 65 1.98 -10.26 -10.86
C ALA A 65 0.71 -11.04 -10.46
N ALA A 66 0.03 -11.64 -11.44
CA ALA A 66 -1.11 -12.50 -11.15
C ALA A 66 -0.64 -13.68 -10.28
N ARG A 67 -1.45 -14.05 -9.28
CA ARG A 67 -1.16 -15.23 -8.43
C ARG A 67 -1.43 -16.54 -9.17
N PHE A 68 -2.24 -16.50 -10.24
CA PHE A 68 -2.70 -17.64 -11.03
C PHE A 68 -2.51 -17.37 -12.52
N GLY A 69 -2.63 -18.43 -13.34
CA GLY A 69 -2.71 -18.28 -14.78
C GLY A 69 -3.96 -17.51 -15.20
N VAL A 70 -3.83 -16.67 -16.22
CA VAL A 70 -4.93 -15.89 -16.81
C VAL A 70 -5.34 -16.54 -18.12
N LEU A 71 -6.63 -16.82 -18.25
CA LEU A 71 -7.26 -17.36 -19.46
C LEU A 71 -7.94 -16.26 -20.26
N LYS A 72 -7.77 -16.29 -21.58
CA LYS A 72 -8.67 -15.60 -22.49
C LYS A 72 -9.64 -16.63 -23.04
N ILE A 73 -10.92 -16.43 -22.80
CA ILE A 73 -11.98 -17.36 -23.20
C ILE A 73 -12.89 -16.65 -24.21
N VAL A 74 -13.20 -17.32 -25.31
CA VAL A 74 -14.20 -16.91 -26.29
C VAL A 74 -15.24 -18.03 -26.33
N GLU A 75 -16.47 -17.73 -25.99
CA GLU A 75 -17.52 -18.74 -25.74
C GLU A 75 -17.07 -19.78 -24.70
N ASN A 76 -16.76 -21.01 -25.08
CA ASN A 76 -16.25 -22.07 -24.20
C ASN A 76 -14.80 -22.47 -24.54
N GLU A 77 -14.16 -21.79 -25.49
CA GLU A 77 -12.83 -22.14 -25.96
C GLU A 77 -11.76 -21.24 -25.30
N VAL A 78 -10.72 -21.87 -24.77
CA VAL A 78 -9.55 -21.15 -24.21
C VAL A 78 -8.64 -20.75 -25.37
N THR A 79 -8.69 -19.49 -25.75
CA THR A 79 -7.89 -18.94 -26.87
C THR A 79 -6.50 -18.45 -26.44
N SER A 80 -6.25 -18.29 -25.13
CA SER A 80 -4.91 -17.95 -24.60
C SER A 80 -4.82 -18.36 -23.14
N PHE A 81 -3.65 -18.88 -22.76
CA PHE A 81 -3.24 -19.15 -21.37
C PHE A 81 -1.94 -18.40 -21.11
N LYS A 82 -1.86 -17.63 -20.02
CA LYS A 82 -0.65 -16.97 -19.57
C LYS A 82 -0.42 -17.25 -18.09
N GLU A 83 0.66 -17.96 -17.77
CA GLU A 83 1.03 -18.24 -16.38
C GLU A 83 1.57 -16.95 -15.71
N LYS A 84 0.91 -16.56 -14.63
CA LYS A 84 1.29 -15.42 -13.76
C LYS A 84 1.72 -14.15 -14.52
N PRO A 85 0.95 -13.69 -15.52
CA PRO A 85 1.30 -12.46 -16.21
C PRO A 85 1.18 -11.27 -15.25
N GLN A 86 1.85 -10.18 -15.57
CA GLN A 86 1.51 -8.91 -14.91
C GLN A 86 0.06 -8.56 -15.23
N VAL A 87 -0.76 -8.35 -14.22
CA VAL A 87 -2.20 -8.08 -14.42
C VAL A 87 -2.34 -6.75 -15.17
N ASN A 88 -2.82 -6.81 -16.41
CA ASN A 88 -3.07 -5.61 -17.22
C ASN A 88 -4.30 -4.83 -16.73
N SER A 89 -5.16 -5.45 -15.94
CA SER A 89 -6.40 -4.86 -15.43
C SER A 89 -6.26 -4.44 -13.98
N GLY A 90 -6.12 -3.13 -13.80
CA GLY A 90 -6.29 -2.51 -12.49
C GLY A 90 -4.98 -2.22 -11.74
N TRP A 91 -5.04 -1.10 -11.03
CA TRP A 91 -4.08 -0.73 -10.00
C TRP A 91 -4.65 -1.12 -8.65
N ILE A 92 -3.81 -1.66 -7.76
CA ILE A 92 -4.21 -1.97 -6.40
C ILE A 92 -3.49 -1.06 -5.40
N ASN A 93 -4.01 -1.01 -4.18
CA ASN A 93 -3.36 -0.38 -3.06
C ASN A 93 -2.05 -1.13 -2.71
N GLY A 94 -0.91 -0.48 -2.92
CA GLY A 94 0.42 -1.03 -2.63
C GLY A 94 0.94 -0.68 -1.24
N GLY A 95 0.12 -0.08 -0.37
CA GLY A 95 0.59 0.48 0.89
C GLY A 95 1.33 1.81 0.65
N PHE A 96 2.36 2.13 1.39
CA PHE A 96 3.19 3.33 1.20
C PHE A 96 2.38 4.60 0.89
N PHE A 97 1.73 5.10 1.93
CA PHE A 97 0.93 6.33 1.83
C PHE A 97 1.74 7.55 2.25
N VAL A 98 1.35 8.70 1.73
CA VAL A 98 1.63 10.02 2.33
C VAL A 98 0.30 10.64 2.70
N MET A 99 0.19 11.11 3.94
CA MET A 99 -1.06 11.62 4.49
C MET A 99 -0.86 12.96 5.19
N GLU A 100 -1.86 13.83 5.07
CA GLU A 100 -1.94 15.06 5.86
C GLU A 100 -2.65 14.79 7.20
N PRO A 101 -2.25 15.47 8.30
CA PRO A 101 -2.82 15.24 9.64
C PRO A 101 -4.34 15.37 9.71
N ASN A 102 -4.93 16.29 8.95
CA ASN A 102 -6.37 16.51 8.92
C ASN A 102 -7.18 15.34 8.34
N PHE A 103 -6.53 14.41 7.62
CA PHE A 103 -7.18 13.16 7.20
C PHE A 103 -7.61 12.31 8.40
N LEU A 104 -6.89 12.38 9.53
CA LEU A 104 -7.18 11.61 10.74
C LEU A 104 -8.54 11.97 11.37
N ASP A 105 -9.10 13.13 11.05
CA ASP A 105 -10.42 13.57 11.52
C ASP A 105 -11.55 12.74 10.89
N SER A 106 -11.29 12.09 9.77
CA SER A 106 -12.22 11.17 9.12
C SER A 106 -12.40 9.83 9.86
N ILE A 107 -11.49 9.49 10.78
CA ILE A 107 -11.48 8.24 11.53
C ILE A 107 -12.33 8.38 12.79
N LYS A 108 -13.41 7.61 12.89
CA LYS A 108 -14.40 7.78 13.97
C LYS A 108 -13.94 7.22 15.32
N ASN A 109 -13.47 5.98 15.35
CA ASN A 109 -13.16 5.24 16.58
C ASN A 109 -12.24 4.04 16.32
N ASP A 110 -11.98 3.26 17.34
CA ASP A 110 -11.12 2.06 17.31
C ASP A 110 -11.60 0.95 16.37
N LYS A 111 -12.89 0.90 16.04
CA LYS A 111 -13.48 -0.08 15.12
C LYS A 111 -13.44 0.36 13.66
N THR A 112 -12.85 1.50 13.37
CA THR A 112 -12.72 2.01 12.00
C THR A 112 -11.65 1.24 11.24
N ILE A 113 -12.02 0.69 10.09
CA ILE A 113 -11.10 0.10 9.10
C ILE A 113 -10.67 1.23 8.17
N LEU A 114 -9.37 1.50 8.08
CA LEU A 114 -8.79 2.60 7.28
C LEU A 114 -9.18 2.48 5.80
N GLU A 115 -9.12 1.27 5.27
CA GLU A 115 -9.30 0.93 3.85
C GLU A 115 -10.75 1.04 3.39
N LYS A 116 -11.69 1.06 4.32
CA LYS A 116 -13.13 1.23 4.05
C LYS A 116 -13.51 2.71 4.09
N GLU A 117 -14.42 3.08 5.01
CA GLU A 117 -15.06 4.40 5.06
C GLU A 117 -14.07 5.59 4.91
N PRO A 118 -12.92 5.66 5.63
CA PRO A 118 -12.02 6.82 5.53
C PRO A 118 -11.43 7.00 4.13
N LEU A 119 -10.81 5.94 3.55
CA LEU A 119 -10.19 6.04 2.22
C LEU A 119 -11.23 6.13 1.11
N GLU A 120 -12.33 5.38 1.19
CA GLU A 120 -13.44 5.48 0.23
C GLU A 120 -14.04 6.90 0.20
N LYS A 121 -14.22 7.50 1.38
CA LYS A 121 -14.75 8.86 1.50
C LYS A 121 -13.76 9.90 0.95
N ALA A 122 -12.46 9.73 1.21
CA ALA A 122 -11.42 10.58 0.64
C ALA A 122 -11.40 10.48 -0.89
N ALA A 123 -11.54 9.28 -1.45
CA ALA A 123 -11.62 9.06 -2.90
C ALA A 123 -12.87 9.74 -3.50
N LYS A 124 -14.08 9.50 -2.92
CA LYS A 124 -15.34 10.13 -3.36
C LYS A 124 -15.28 11.66 -3.32
N LYS A 125 -14.60 12.23 -2.32
CA LYS A 125 -14.41 13.69 -2.19
C LYS A 125 -13.27 14.24 -3.06
N LYS A 126 -12.63 13.42 -3.89
CA LYS A 126 -11.47 13.77 -4.72
C LYS A 126 -10.27 14.30 -3.89
N ASN A 127 -10.17 13.91 -2.61
CA ASN A 127 -9.09 14.23 -1.68
C ASN A 127 -8.01 13.14 -1.59
N MET A 128 -8.10 12.14 -2.46
CA MET A 128 -7.14 11.05 -2.59
C MET A 128 -6.60 11.00 -4.01
N GLN A 129 -5.32 10.65 -4.13
CA GLN A 129 -4.63 10.47 -5.42
C GLN A 129 -3.71 9.26 -5.40
N ALA A 130 -3.31 8.79 -6.58
CA ALA A 130 -2.48 7.61 -6.75
C ALA A 130 -1.11 7.96 -7.34
N PHE A 131 -0.04 7.60 -6.63
CA PHE A 131 1.32 7.58 -7.15
C PHE A 131 1.58 6.21 -7.80
N LYS A 132 1.66 6.17 -9.14
CA LYS A 132 1.82 4.92 -9.90
C LYS A 132 3.26 4.43 -9.81
N HIS A 133 3.49 3.32 -9.10
CA HIS A 133 4.77 2.66 -8.97
C HIS A 133 4.84 1.45 -9.91
N LYS A 134 5.86 1.43 -10.78
CA LYS A 134 6.09 0.36 -11.76
C LYS A 134 7.30 -0.54 -11.39
N GLY A 135 7.96 -0.23 -10.27
CA GLY A 135 9.13 -0.98 -9.81
C GLY A 135 8.76 -2.23 -9.02
N PHE A 136 9.73 -2.74 -8.26
CA PHE A 136 9.54 -3.90 -7.41
C PHE A 136 8.51 -3.60 -6.30
N TRP A 137 7.54 -4.49 -6.15
CA TRP A 137 6.59 -4.52 -5.05
C TRP A 137 6.18 -5.96 -4.75
N TYR A 138 6.14 -6.32 -3.48
CA TYR A 138 5.76 -7.65 -3.02
C TYR A 138 5.08 -7.58 -1.66
N CYS A 139 3.99 -8.36 -1.46
CA CYS A 139 3.30 -8.53 -0.18
C CYS A 139 3.59 -9.92 0.39
N ILE A 140 3.95 -9.99 1.67
CA ILE A 140 4.30 -11.22 2.37
C ILE A 140 3.15 -11.62 3.29
N ASP A 141 2.13 -12.28 2.74
CA ASP A 141 0.95 -12.72 3.48
C ASP A 141 1.09 -14.16 4.00
N THR A 142 1.91 -14.97 3.34
CA THR A 142 1.99 -16.41 3.59
C THR A 142 3.44 -16.88 3.74
N LEU A 143 3.63 -18.08 4.30
CA LEU A 143 4.95 -18.74 4.35
C LEU A 143 5.55 -18.93 2.94
N ARG A 144 4.71 -19.20 1.94
CA ARG A 144 5.15 -19.28 0.54
C ARG A 144 5.73 -17.95 0.05
N ASP A 145 5.10 -16.84 0.39
CA ASP A 145 5.59 -15.50 0.03
C ASP A 145 6.93 -15.22 0.69
N LYS A 146 7.10 -15.57 1.97
CA LYS A 146 8.36 -15.47 2.69
C LYS A 146 9.47 -16.25 1.99
N ILE A 147 9.23 -17.53 1.68
CA ILE A 147 10.21 -18.39 0.97
C ILE A 147 10.58 -17.77 -0.40
N GLN A 148 9.60 -17.22 -1.11
CA GLN A 148 9.84 -16.58 -2.40
C GLN A 148 10.72 -15.33 -2.29
N ILE A 149 10.47 -14.48 -1.30
CA ILE A 149 11.30 -13.28 -1.04
C ILE A 149 12.72 -13.68 -0.64
N GLU A 150 12.90 -14.71 0.19
CA GLU A 150 14.22 -15.22 0.55
C GLU A 150 15.00 -15.74 -0.69
N LYS A 151 14.33 -16.40 -1.63
CA LYS A 151 14.93 -16.81 -2.91
C LYS A 151 15.36 -15.60 -3.74
N ILE A 152 14.51 -14.57 -3.83
CA ILE A 152 14.81 -13.33 -4.55
C ILE A 152 16.02 -12.65 -3.90
N LEU A 153 16.06 -12.56 -2.57
CA LEU A 153 17.18 -11.98 -1.83
C LEU A 153 18.51 -12.70 -2.11
N LYS A 154 18.50 -14.04 -2.15
CA LYS A 154 19.67 -14.86 -2.44
C LYS A 154 20.18 -14.71 -3.88
N SER A 155 19.25 -14.57 -4.85
CA SER A 155 19.60 -14.53 -6.29
C SER A 155 19.90 -13.14 -6.83
N LYS A 156 19.22 -12.10 -6.33
CA LYS A 156 19.25 -10.73 -6.87
C LYS A 156 19.67 -9.66 -5.83
N GLY A 157 19.94 -10.05 -4.59
CA GLY A 157 20.18 -9.13 -3.51
C GLY A 157 18.92 -8.35 -3.08
N LYS A 158 19.11 -7.23 -2.37
CA LYS A 158 18.02 -6.42 -1.80
C LYS A 158 17.36 -5.57 -2.88
N VAL A 159 16.49 -6.14 -3.70
CA VAL A 159 15.79 -5.47 -4.83
C VAL A 159 14.84 -4.34 -4.39
N TRP A 160 14.55 -4.20 -3.11
CA TRP A 160 13.72 -3.13 -2.52
C TRP A 160 14.53 -1.96 -1.95
N VAL A 161 15.86 -1.99 -2.05
CA VAL A 161 16.75 -0.88 -1.67
C VAL A 161 17.18 -0.19 -2.96
N ASN A 162 17.03 1.15 -3.01
CA ASN A 162 17.56 2.00 -4.07
C ASN A 162 18.97 2.48 -3.71
#